data_4a900af54233cfc4326fcb7738f02aa2
#
_entry.id   4a900af54233cfc4326fcb7738f02aa2
#
_cell.length_a   1.000
_cell.length_b   1.000
_cell.length_c   1.000
_cell.angle_alpha   90.00
_cell.angle_beta   90.00
_cell.angle_gamma   90.00
#
_symmetry.space_group_name_H-M   'P 1'
#
loop_
_entity.id
_entity.type
_entity.pdbx_description
1 polymer ?
#
loop_
_entity_poly.entity_id
_entity_poly.type
_entity_poly.pdbx_seq_one_letter_code
_entity_poly.pdbx_strand_id
1 'polypeptide(L)'
;MSAAVETVLAQIAGWEDARYSELKGGLTNPCWLIEQGERKAVLKIDAALRDEPFASRLAEARVQNRAAERGIANGVLHASDTILMTEYIEGTVWSAGCLLVDENLDKLAAAMKTLHSMPLTGRTFDAIGAARGYAQRIHDADPGKIRECLDKIEAMPLPHNLCCCHNDMVAANIIYMPEVRFLDWEYACDNDPFFDIATVVAHHELAPDRAAYLLNAYFDGDGERWSDQLSRQTEFYDALYWLWEAARSPTVT
;
A
#
# COMPACT_ATOMS: atom_id res chain seq x y z
N MET A 1 -11.48 5.43 22.77
CA MET A 1 -11.58 5.26 21.28
C MET A 1 -12.97 5.67 20.77
N SER A 2 -14.08 5.20 21.35
CA SER A 2 -15.46 5.60 20.94
C SER A 2 -15.66 7.13 20.91
N ALA A 3 -15.31 7.83 21.97
CA ALA A 3 -15.43 9.29 22.06
C ALA A 3 -14.63 10.07 20.99
N ALA A 4 -13.53 9.50 20.48
CA ALA A 4 -12.76 10.13 19.43
C ALA A 4 -13.48 10.07 18.06
N VAL A 5 -14.14 8.94 17.74
CA VAL A 5 -14.92 8.78 16.51
C VAL A 5 -16.10 9.75 16.51
N GLU A 6 -16.87 9.81 17.62
CA GLU A 6 -18.01 10.73 17.77
C GLU A 6 -17.58 12.19 17.61
N THR A 7 -16.46 12.57 18.26
CA THR A 7 -15.91 13.93 18.16
C THR A 7 -15.53 14.29 16.72
N VAL A 8 -14.96 13.34 15.98
CA VAL A 8 -14.59 13.55 14.56
C VAL A 8 -15.83 13.65 13.69
N LEU A 9 -16.78 12.73 13.83
CA LEU A 9 -18.01 12.73 13.03
C LEU A 9 -18.83 14.01 13.22
N ALA A 10 -18.90 14.54 14.43
CA ALA A 10 -19.57 15.81 14.73
C ALA A 10 -18.98 17.03 13.99
N GLN A 11 -17.76 16.91 13.44
CA GLN A 11 -17.09 17.96 12.67
C GLN A 11 -17.19 17.76 11.16
N ILE A 12 -17.72 16.63 10.69
CA ILE A 12 -17.82 16.32 9.26
C ILE A 12 -19.28 16.51 8.82
N ALA A 13 -19.54 17.57 8.04
CA ALA A 13 -20.88 17.93 7.62
C ALA A 13 -21.64 16.75 6.96
N GLY A 14 -22.83 16.45 7.49
CA GLY A 14 -23.69 15.39 7.03
C GLY A 14 -23.31 14.00 7.52
N TRP A 15 -22.48 13.91 8.57
CA TRP A 15 -22.12 12.66 9.24
C TRP A 15 -22.25 12.75 10.79
N GLU A 16 -22.88 13.80 11.27
CA GLU A 16 -22.99 14.14 12.69
C GLU A 16 -23.72 13.07 13.52
N ASP A 17 -24.74 12.42 12.91
CA ASP A 17 -25.57 11.40 13.56
C ASP A 17 -25.27 9.99 13.01
N ALA A 18 -24.12 9.79 12.39
CA ALA A 18 -23.75 8.51 11.79
C ALA A 18 -23.49 7.43 12.85
N ARG A 19 -23.89 6.21 12.56
CA ARG A 19 -23.48 5.03 13.34
C ARG A 19 -22.09 4.59 12.90
N TYR A 20 -21.35 3.98 13.79
CA TYR A 20 -20.04 3.44 13.49
C TYR A 20 -19.80 2.08 14.13
N SER A 21 -18.99 1.27 13.47
CA SER A 21 -18.50 -0.01 13.97
C SER A 21 -17.05 -0.21 13.54
N GLU A 22 -16.27 -0.91 14.35
CA GLU A 22 -14.87 -1.19 14.01
C GLU A 22 -14.79 -2.20 12.87
N LEU A 23 -14.00 -1.87 11.82
CA LEU A 23 -13.66 -2.79 10.75
C LEU A 23 -12.47 -3.66 11.21
N LYS A 24 -12.71 -4.97 11.28
CA LYS A 24 -11.67 -5.95 11.59
C LYS A 24 -10.77 -6.17 10.36
N GLY A 25 -9.46 -6.14 10.52
CA GLY A 25 -8.51 -6.50 9.47
C GLY A 25 -7.39 -5.51 9.18
N GLY A 26 -7.41 -4.30 9.73
CA GLY A 26 -6.28 -3.38 9.64
C GLY A 26 -5.13 -3.82 10.55
N LEU A 27 -3.94 -4.02 10.00
CA LEU A 27 -2.75 -4.44 10.79
C LEU A 27 -2.13 -3.29 11.59
N THR A 28 -2.31 -2.05 11.15
CA THR A 28 -1.57 -0.89 11.69
C THR A 28 -2.43 0.11 12.44
N ASN A 29 -3.62 0.41 11.95
CA ASN A 29 -4.47 1.43 12.55
C ASN A 29 -5.92 0.96 12.61
N PRO A 30 -6.66 1.29 13.68
CA PRO A 30 -8.09 1.00 13.74
C PRO A 30 -8.84 1.78 12.65
N CYS A 31 -9.68 1.05 11.90
CA CYS A 31 -10.57 1.61 10.90
C CYS A 31 -12.02 1.41 11.33
N TRP A 32 -12.88 2.36 11.01
CA TRP A 32 -14.31 2.28 11.34
C TRP A 32 -15.15 2.36 10.08
N LEU A 33 -16.14 1.47 10.00
CA LEU A 33 -17.27 1.62 9.09
C LEU A 33 -18.20 2.68 9.68
N ILE A 34 -18.53 3.68 8.87
CA ILE A 34 -19.44 4.76 9.21
C ILE A 34 -20.68 4.62 8.33
N GLU A 35 -21.87 4.67 8.94
CA GLU A 35 -23.13 4.49 8.24
C GLU A 35 -24.11 5.61 8.56
N GLN A 36 -24.60 6.30 7.52
CA GLN A 36 -25.63 7.34 7.65
C GLN A 36 -26.68 7.19 6.55
N GLY A 37 -27.84 6.66 6.93
CA GLY A 37 -28.86 6.25 5.97
C GLY A 37 -28.32 5.15 5.06
N GLU A 38 -28.36 5.37 3.76
CA GLU A 38 -27.80 4.43 2.75
C GLU A 38 -26.31 4.67 2.46
N ARG A 39 -25.74 5.77 2.97
CA ARG A 39 -24.33 6.11 2.75
C ARG A 39 -23.44 5.34 3.70
N LYS A 40 -22.32 4.84 3.19
CA LYS A 40 -21.29 4.18 3.97
C LYS A 40 -19.92 4.82 3.68
N ALA A 41 -19.09 4.88 4.69
CA ALA A 41 -17.73 5.40 4.59
C ALA A 41 -16.76 4.58 5.47
N VAL A 42 -15.48 4.70 5.18
CA VAL A 42 -14.39 4.19 6.05
C VAL A 42 -13.70 5.39 6.66
N LEU A 43 -13.52 5.36 7.97
CA LEU A 43 -12.84 6.39 8.74
C LEU A 43 -11.58 5.83 9.37
N LYS A 44 -10.45 6.50 9.15
CA LYS A 44 -9.16 6.28 9.81
C LYS A 44 -8.84 7.50 10.67
N ILE A 45 -8.43 7.27 11.93
CA ILE A 45 -8.01 8.32 12.87
C ILE A 45 -6.65 7.93 13.44
N ASP A 46 -5.64 8.78 13.21
CA ASP A 46 -4.33 8.61 13.82
C ASP A 46 -4.33 9.23 15.23
N ALA A 47 -3.69 8.56 16.19
CA ALA A 47 -3.62 9.03 17.59
C ALA A 47 -2.75 10.29 17.74
N ALA A 48 -1.79 10.48 16.84
CA ALA A 48 -0.91 11.65 16.74
C ALA A 48 -0.47 11.83 15.27
N LEU A 49 0.21 12.93 14.98
CA LEU A 49 0.91 13.08 13.71
C LEU A 49 1.91 11.94 13.56
N ARG A 50 1.95 11.34 12.38
CA ARG A 50 2.85 10.24 12.10
C ARG A 50 4.28 10.77 11.94
N ASP A 51 5.22 10.14 12.63
CA ASP A 51 6.64 10.46 12.53
C ASP A 51 7.31 9.85 11.27
N GLU A 52 6.61 9.00 10.56
CA GLU A 52 7.14 8.40 9.33
C GLU A 52 7.16 9.42 8.20
N PRO A 53 8.29 9.59 7.49
CA PRO A 53 8.46 10.63 6.45
C PRO A 53 7.43 10.57 5.33
N PHE A 54 6.76 9.42 5.16
CA PHE A 54 5.81 9.15 4.08
C PHE A 54 4.34 9.20 4.53
N ALA A 55 4.07 9.17 5.83
CA ALA A 55 2.72 9.00 6.37
C ALA A 55 2.05 10.34 6.65
N SER A 56 1.52 10.97 5.59
CA SER A 56 0.64 12.15 5.73
C SER A 56 -0.74 11.83 5.19
N ARG A 57 -1.78 11.90 6.03
CA ARG A 57 -3.17 11.70 5.60
C ARG A 57 -3.60 12.66 4.48
N LEU A 58 -3.12 13.89 4.49
CA LEU A 58 -3.37 14.84 3.40
C LEU A 58 -2.65 14.44 2.09
N ALA A 59 -1.46 13.87 2.18
CA ALA A 59 -0.76 13.37 0.99
C ALA A 59 -1.41 12.08 0.46
N GLU A 60 -1.78 11.15 1.34
CA GLU A 60 -2.59 9.96 1.01
C GLU A 60 -3.87 10.36 0.28
N ALA A 61 -4.66 11.28 0.86
CA ALA A 61 -5.90 11.78 0.28
C ALA A 61 -5.72 12.36 -1.13
N ARG A 62 -4.63 13.11 -1.38
CA ARG A 62 -4.36 13.69 -2.71
C ARG A 62 -4.10 12.62 -3.77
N VAL A 63 -3.31 11.60 -3.42
CA VAL A 63 -3.01 10.50 -4.36
C VAL A 63 -4.27 9.68 -4.59
N GLN A 64 -4.98 9.31 -3.51
CA GLN A 64 -6.21 8.53 -3.59
C GLN A 64 -7.30 9.22 -4.42
N ASN A 65 -7.49 10.54 -4.30
CA ASN A 65 -8.46 11.28 -5.13
C ASN A 65 -8.11 11.18 -6.62
N ARG A 66 -6.83 11.33 -6.99
CA ARG A 66 -6.40 11.16 -8.39
C ARG A 66 -6.62 9.74 -8.90
N ALA A 67 -6.42 8.75 -8.03
CA ALA A 67 -6.68 7.35 -8.34
C ALA A 67 -8.19 7.08 -8.48
N ALA A 68 -9.02 7.72 -7.66
CA ALA A 68 -10.48 7.63 -7.76
C ALA A 68 -11.01 8.21 -9.08
N GLU A 69 -10.45 9.34 -9.55
CA GLU A 69 -10.75 9.91 -10.88
C GLU A 69 -10.41 8.95 -12.04
N ARG A 70 -9.51 8.00 -11.82
CA ARG A 70 -9.10 6.96 -12.77
C ARG A 70 -9.83 5.61 -12.56
N GLY A 71 -10.75 5.55 -11.59
CA GLY A 71 -11.54 4.36 -11.30
C GLY A 71 -10.81 3.26 -10.53
N ILE A 72 -9.57 3.51 -10.06
CA ILE A 72 -8.74 2.52 -9.33
C ILE A 72 -8.68 2.73 -7.81
N ALA A 73 -9.48 3.65 -7.27
CA ALA A 73 -9.66 3.88 -5.83
C ALA A 73 -11.08 4.33 -5.53
N ASN A 74 -11.41 4.45 -4.25
CA ASN A 74 -12.61 5.11 -3.74
C ASN A 74 -12.34 6.60 -3.48
N GLY A 75 -13.39 7.42 -3.56
CA GLY A 75 -13.31 8.86 -3.31
C GLY A 75 -12.97 9.20 -1.86
N VAL A 76 -12.27 10.32 -1.64
CA VAL A 76 -12.03 10.88 -0.31
C VAL A 76 -13.17 11.84 0.01
N LEU A 77 -13.81 11.61 1.17
CA LEU A 77 -14.91 12.43 1.68
C LEU A 77 -14.42 13.54 2.62
N HIS A 78 -13.40 13.25 3.42
CA HIS A 78 -12.77 14.20 4.32
C HIS A 78 -11.32 13.81 4.59
N ALA A 79 -10.44 14.81 4.72
CA ALA A 79 -9.06 14.58 5.15
C ALA A 79 -8.54 15.77 5.97
N SER A 80 -7.76 15.47 6.99
CA SER A 80 -6.97 16.42 7.78
C SER A 80 -5.59 15.81 8.07
N ASP A 81 -4.80 16.40 8.93
CA ASP A 81 -3.46 15.87 9.25
C ASP A 81 -3.51 14.47 9.89
N THR A 82 -4.58 14.17 10.63
CA THR A 82 -4.72 12.91 11.40
C THR A 82 -5.97 12.11 11.03
N ILE A 83 -6.81 12.61 10.12
CA ILE A 83 -8.09 11.99 9.78
C ILE A 83 -8.15 11.75 8.28
N LEU A 84 -8.62 10.57 7.89
CA LEU A 84 -9.01 10.27 6.52
C LEU A 84 -10.36 9.55 6.53
N MET A 85 -11.32 10.09 5.80
CA MET A 85 -12.62 9.48 5.55
C MET A 85 -12.81 9.29 4.06
N THR A 86 -13.12 8.07 3.66
CA THR A 86 -13.28 7.68 2.25
C THR A 86 -14.62 6.99 2.03
N GLU A 87 -15.10 6.96 0.80
CA GLU A 87 -16.25 6.15 0.44
C GLU A 87 -15.99 4.68 0.77
N TYR A 88 -17.01 3.97 1.24
CA TYR A 88 -16.94 2.52 1.40
C TYR A 88 -17.16 1.83 0.04
N ILE A 89 -16.34 0.84 -0.27
CA ILE A 89 -16.50 0.02 -1.47
C ILE A 89 -17.15 -1.31 -1.06
N GLU A 90 -18.29 -1.61 -1.64
CA GLU A 90 -18.89 -2.96 -1.56
C GLU A 90 -18.23 -3.84 -2.61
N GLY A 91 -17.37 -4.75 -2.19
CA GLY A 91 -16.63 -5.63 -3.09
C GLY A 91 -15.97 -6.79 -2.34
N THR A 92 -15.26 -7.61 -3.08
CA THR A 92 -14.52 -8.74 -2.54
C THR A 92 -13.04 -8.38 -2.43
N VAL A 93 -12.53 -8.26 -1.21
CA VAL A 93 -11.08 -8.11 -0.96
C VAL A 93 -10.39 -9.40 -1.37
N TRP A 94 -9.26 -9.26 -2.06
CA TRP A 94 -8.52 -10.41 -2.55
C TRP A 94 -7.81 -11.15 -1.42
N SER A 95 -7.60 -12.43 -1.66
CA SER A 95 -6.66 -13.27 -0.93
C SER A 95 -5.51 -13.67 -1.85
N ALA A 96 -4.46 -14.27 -1.31
CA ALA A 96 -3.35 -14.81 -2.11
C ALA A 96 -3.83 -15.77 -3.22
N GLY A 97 -4.92 -16.53 -2.97
CA GLY A 97 -5.52 -17.42 -3.97
C GLY A 97 -6.06 -16.70 -5.20
N CYS A 98 -6.44 -15.42 -5.10
CA CYS A 98 -6.88 -14.65 -6.25
C CYS A 98 -5.74 -14.40 -7.25
N LEU A 99 -4.48 -14.34 -6.79
CA LEU A 99 -3.29 -14.14 -7.60
C LEU A 99 -2.86 -15.38 -8.39
N LEU A 100 -3.51 -16.52 -8.16
CA LEU A 100 -3.29 -17.75 -8.91
C LEU A 100 -4.15 -17.87 -10.17
N VAL A 101 -5.05 -16.92 -10.40
CA VAL A 101 -6.00 -16.89 -11.52
C VAL A 101 -5.51 -15.90 -12.58
N ASP A 102 -5.32 -16.38 -13.81
CA ASP A 102 -4.79 -15.58 -14.94
C ASP A 102 -5.60 -14.30 -15.17
N GLU A 103 -6.93 -14.41 -15.24
CA GLU A 103 -7.82 -13.26 -15.44
C GLU A 103 -7.67 -12.19 -14.36
N ASN A 104 -7.37 -12.58 -13.13
CA ASN A 104 -7.12 -11.63 -12.04
C ASN A 104 -5.78 -10.93 -12.22
N LEU A 105 -4.73 -11.67 -12.62
CA LEU A 105 -3.43 -11.07 -12.92
C LEU A 105 -3.51 -10.08 -14.09
N ASP A 106 -4.30 -10.37 -15.12
CA ASP A 106 -4.57 -9.44 -16.23
C ASP A 106 -5.25 -8.15 -15.73
N LYS A 107 -6.27 -8.29 -14.88
CA LYS A 107 -6.98 -7.14 -14.27
C LYS A 107 -6.04 -6.33 -13.37
N LEU A 108 -5.22 -7.00 -12.58
CA LEU A 108 -4.24 -6.35 -11.71
C LEU A 108 -3.21 -5.57 -12.55
N ALA A 109 -2.63 -6.21 -13.58
CA ALA A 109 -1.68 -5.56 -14.48
C ALA A 109 -2.28 -4.32 -15.15
N ALA A 110 -3.54 -4.38 -15.60
CA ALA A 110 -4.23 -3.23 -16.18
C ALA A 110 -4.42 -2.09 -15.17
N ALA A 111 -4.83 -2.41 -13.93
CA ALA A 111 -4.98 -1.43 -12.86
C ALA A 111 -3.63 -0.81 -12.45
N MET A 112 -2.55 -1.62 -12.36
CA MET A 112 -1.20 -1.13 -12.10
C MET A 112 -0.70 -0.21 -13.23
N LYS A 113 -0.92 -0.54 -14.51
CA LYS A 113 -0.60 0.36 -15.62
C LYS A 113 -1.33 1.69 -15.53
N THR A 114 -2.60 1.67 -15.12
CA THR A 114 -3.37 2.89 -14.87
C THR A 114 -2.76 3.73 -13.75
N LEU A 115 -2.42 3.10 -12.62
CA LEU A 115 -1.73 3.74 -11.50
C LEU A 115 -0.40 4.38 -11.92
N HIS A 116 0.48 3.60 -12.56
CA HIS A 116 1.81 4.04 -12.97
C HIS A 116 1.79 5.09 -14.09
N SER A 117 0.65 5.27 -14.79
CA SER A 117 0.44 6.36 -15.76
C SER A 117 -0.02 7.67 -15.11
N MET A 118 -0.32 7.68 -13.81
CA MET A 118 -0.73 8.88 -13.10
C MET A 118 0.43 9.90 -13.01
N PRO A 119 0.12 11.20 -12.91
CA PRO A 119 1.14 12.21 -12.63
C PRO A 119 1.89 11.90 -11.35
N LEU A 120 3.18 12.20 -11.33
CA LEU A 120 4.02 12.07 -10.13
C LEU A 120 3.39 12.78 -8.93
N THR A 121 3.59 12.21 -7.75
CA THR A 121 3.09 12.75 -6.47
C THR A 121 3.95 13.91 -5.98
N GLY A 122 5.21 14.00 -6.45
CA GLY A 122 6.23 14.92 -5.97
C GLY A 122 6.90 14.47 -4.66
N ARG A 123 6.64 13.23 -4.23
CA ARG A 123 7.28 12.59 -3.07
C ARG A 123 7.93 11.30 -3.52
N THR A 124 9.23 11.18 -3.36
CA THR A 124 9.99 9.99 -3.77
C THR A 124 10.19 9.05 -2.57
N PHE A 125 10.12 7.75 -2.82
CA PHE A 125 10.39 6.74 -1.82
C PHE A 125 11.86 6.74 -1.40
N ASP A 126 12.15 7.11 -0.14
CA ASP A 126 13.48 7.02 0.46
C ASP A 126 13.67 5.66 1.14
N ALA A 127 13.95 4.64 0.34
CA ALA A 127 14.15 3.28 0.83
C ALA A 127 15.36 3.16 1.77
N ILE A 128 16.44 3.89 1.50
CA ILE A 128 17.66 3.85 2.32
C ILE A 128 17.37 4.47 3.69
N GLY A 129 16.72 5.63 3.72
CA GLY A 129 16.31 6.27 4.97
C GLY A 129 15.35 5.41 5.78
N ALA A 130 14.35 4.80 5.12
CA ALA A 130 13.41 3.87 5.75
C ALA A 130 14.13 2.64 6.33
N ALA A 131 14.99 1.98 5.55
CA ALA A 131 15.74 0.80 5.98
C ALA A 131 16.65 1.09 7.20
N ARG A 132 17.35 2.21 7.19
CA ARG A 132 18.19 2.64 8.33
C ARG A 132 17.35 2.94 9.56
N GLY A 133 16.18 3.58 9.39
CA GLY A 133 15.22 3.83 10.46
C GLY A 133 14.66 2.55 11.06
N TYR A 134 14.35 1.54 10.25
CA TYR A 134 13.94 0.22 10.72
C TYR A 134 15.07 -0.47 11.47
N ALA A 135 16.27 -0.52 10.90
CA ALA A 135 17.43 -1.17 11.52
C ALA A 135 17.76 -0.60 12.92
N GLN A 136 17.57 0.70 13.15
CA GLN A 136 17.78 1.33 14.46
C GLN A 136 16.76 0.89 15.52
N ARG A 137 15.59 0.40 15.11
CA ARG A 137 14.51 -0.06 16.01
C ARG A 137 14.54 -1.56 16.29
N ILE A 138 15.42 -2.31 15.60
CA ILE A 138 15.56 -3.75 15.80
C ILE A 138 16.48 -4.00 16.99
N HIS A 139 15.99 -4.74 18.00
CA HIS A 139 16.73 -5.04 19.21
C HIS A 139 17.12 -6.52 19.33
N ASP A 140 16.31 -7.43 18.80
CA ASP A 140 16.41 -8.87 19.05
C ASP A 140 16.64 -9.68 17.75
N ALA A 141 17.45 -9.15 16.80
CA ALA A 141 17.81 -9.87 15.59
C ALA A 141 19.31 -9.96 15.38
N ASP A 142 19.74 -10.92 14.54
CA ASP A 142 21.16 -11.09 14.17
C ASP A 142 21.70 -9.82 13.49
N PRO A 143 22.74 -9.15 14.05
CA PRO A 143 23.35 -7.98 13.44
C PRO A 143 23.90 -8.26 12.03
N GLY A 144 24.33 -9.50 11.76
CA GLY A 144 24.81 -9.93 10.44
C GLY A 144 23.66 -9.88 9.41
N LYS A 145 22.46 -10.33 9.79
CA LYS A 145 21.29 -10.25 8.91
C LYS A 145 20.82 -8.82 8.65
N ILE A 146 20.85 -7.97 9.69
CA ILE A 146 20.55 -6.53 9.52
C ILE A 146 21.51 -5.91 8.51
N ARG A 147 22.80 -6.19 8.64
CA ARG A 147 23.83 -5.68 7.72
C ARG A 147 23.60 -6.18 6.30
N GLU A 148 23.35 -7.48 6.11
CA GLU A 148 23.06 -8.05 4.80
C GLU A 148 21.88 -7.34 4.10
N CYS A 149 20.79 -7.09 4.85
CA CYS A 149 19.63 -6.39 4.31
C CYS A 149 19.97 -4.94 3.91
N LEU A 150 20.68 -4.21 4.77
CA LEU A 150 21.12 -2.83 4.46
C LEU A 150 22.02 -2.79 3.23
N ASP A 151 23.01 -3.69 3.14
CA ASP A 151 23.94 -3.76 2.00
C ASP A 151 23.20 -4.02 0.68
N LYS A 152 22.18 -4.91 0.68
CA LYS A 152 21.32 -5.15 -0.49
C LYS A 152 20.55 -3.92 -0.91
N ILE A 153 19.98 -3.17 0.04
CA ILE A 153 19.19 -1.98 -0.23
C ILE A 153 20.09 -0.85 -0.75
N GLU A 154 21.27 -0.65 -0.13
CA GLU A 154 22.23 0.38 -0.53
C GLU A 154 22.89 0.09 -1.90
N ALA A 155 23.00 -1.19 -2.28
CA ALA A 155 23.55 -1.59 -3.57
C ALA A 155 22.55 -1.42 -4.73
N MET A 156 21.25 -1.22 -4.44
CA MET A 156 20.24 -1.04 -5.47
C MET A 156 20.45 0.28 -6.20
N PRO A 157 20.55 0.27 -7.56
CA PRO A 157 20.62 1.49 -8.33
C PRO A 157 19.41 2.38 -8.10
N LEU A 158 19.60 3.69 -8.11
CA LEU A 158 18.49 4.63 -8.08
C LEU A 158 17.59 4.41 -9.30
N PRO A 159 16.26 4.45 -9.13
CA PRO A 159 15.33 4.27 -10.24
C PRO A 159 15.50 5.38 -11.28
N HIS A 160 15.58 4.99 -12.56
CA HIS A 160 15.70 5.93 -13.66
C HIS A 160 14.34 6.49 -14.12
N ASN A 161 13.28 5.69 -13.96
CA ASN A 161 11.92 6.02 -14.38
C ASN A 161 10.98 5.92 -13.19
N LEU A 162 10.75 7.04 -12.52
CA LEU A 162 9.79 7.11 -11.44
C LEU A 162 8.36 7.19 -12.00
N CYS A 163 7.44 6.51 -11.33
CA CYS A 163 6.00 6.68 -11.51
C CYS A 163 5.30 6.75 -10.15
N CYS A 164 4.02 7.12 -10.15
CA CYS A 164 3.20 7.01 -8.95
C CYS A 164 2.99 5.53 -8.64
N CYS A 165 3.52 5.04 -7.52
CA CYS A 165 3.39 3.67 -7.03
C CYS A 165 2.50 3.62 -5.79
N HIS A 166 1.90 2.46 -5.54
CA HIS A 166 1.16 2.17 -4.32
C HIS A 166 2.12 1.91 -3.15
N ASN A 167 3.20 1.21 -3.42
CA ASN A 167 4.25 0.77 -2.48
C ASN A 167 3.78 -0.21 -1.38
N ASP A 168 2.52 -0.67 -1.45
CA ASP A 168 1.96 -1.71 -0.57
C ASP A 168 0.94 -2.56 -1.33
N MET A 169 1.38 -3.13 -2.47
CA MET A 169 0.53 -3.88 -3.42
C MET A 169 0.30 -5.33 -2.96
N VAL A 170 -0.22 -5.48 -1.74
CA VAL A 170 -0.59 -6.78 -1.18
C VAL A 170 -2.05 -7.12 -1.50
N ALA A 171 -2.41 -8.42 -1.54
CA ALA A 171 -3.77 -8.85 -1.89
C ALA A 171 -4.84 -8.23 -0.97
N ALA A 172 -4.54 -8.03 0.31
CA ALA A 172 -5.44 -7.39 1.26
C ALA A 172 -5.79 -5.93 0.90
N ASN A 173 -4.96 -5.27 0.08
CA ASN A 173 -5.17 -3.92 -0.42
C ASN A 173 -5.79 -3.90 -1.83
N ILE A 174 -6.23 -5.04 -2.36
CA ILE A 174 -6.87 -5.17 -3.65
C ILE A 174 -8.33 -5.59 -3.45
N ILE A 175 -9.26 -4.85 -4.03
CA ILE A 175 -10.69 -5.15 -3.98
C ILE A 175 -11.27 -5.21 -5.40
N TYR A 176 -12.17 -6.18 -5.64
CA TYR A 176 -12.88 -6.35 -6.90
C TYR A 176 -14.33 -5.94 -6.78
N MET A 177 -14.76 -5.00 -7.64
CA MET A 177 -16.14 -4.50 -7.73
C MET A 177 -16.37 -3.61 -8.97
N PRO A 178 -16.96 -4.02 -9.95
CA PRO A 178 -16.67 -5.08 -10.93
C PRO A 178 -15.28 -4.94 -11.56
N GLU A 179 -14.52 -3.94 -11.18
CA GLU A 179 -13.13 -3.69 -11.59
C GLU A 179 -12.21 -3.71 -10.37
N VAL A 180 -10.93 -3.91 -10.59
CA VAL A 180 -9.91 -3.87 -9.54
C VAL A 180 -9.73 -2.43 -9.05
N ARG A 181 -9.77 -2.25 -7.75
CA ARG A 181 -9.42 -1.01 -7.06
C ARG A 181 -8.42 -1.29 -5.95
N PHE A 182 -7.62 -0.29 -5.63
CA PHE A 182 -6.64 -0.36 -4.56
C PHE A 182 -7.14 0.35 -3.31
N LEU A 183 -6.83 -0.23 -2.15
CA LEU A 183 -7.13 0.27 -0.82
C LEU A 183 -5.83 0.67 -0.14
N ASP A 184 -5.90 1.51 0.89
CA ASP A 184 -4.79 1.86 1.78
C ASP A 184 -3.58 2.53 1.08
N TRP A 185 -3.78 3.77 0.66
CA TRP A 185 -2.83 4.58 -0.10
C TRP A 185 -1.76 5.27 0.76
N GLU A 186 -1.57 4.84 2.01
CA GLU A 186 -0.71 5.54 2.98
C GLU A 186 0.77 5.60 2.57
N TYR A 187 1.26 4.59 1.83
CA TYR A 187 2.63 4.53 1.32
C TYR A 187 2.76 5.04 -0.12
N ALA A 188 1.67 5.46 -0.76
CA ALA A 188 1.71 5.85 -2.17
C ALA A 188 2.60 7.08 -2.41
N CYS A 189 3.63 6.90 -3.21
CA CYS A 189 4.58 7.95 -3.63
C CYS A 189 5.32 7.53 -4.91
N ASP A 190 6.24 8.37 -5.37
CA ASP A 190 6.99 8.13 -6.60
C ASP A 190 8.10 7.10 -6.35
N ASN A 191 8.09 6.02 -7.13
CA ASN A 191 9.02 4.91 -7.02
C ASN A 191 9.23 4.23 -8.38
N ASP A 192 10.09 3.21 -8.41
CA ASP A 192 10.23 2.29 -9.55
C ASP A 192 8.95 1.43 -9.66
N PRO A 193 8.30 1.33 -10.84
CA PRO A 193 7.12 0.49 -11.03
C PRO A 193 7.36 -0.99 -10.68
N PHE A 194 8.60 -1.45 -10.77
CA PHE A 194 8.95 -2.81 -10.36
C PHE A 194 8.80 -3.04 -8.85
N PHE A 195 8.77 -2.00 -8.03
CA PHE A 195 8.53 -2.18 -6.60
C PHE A 195 7.12 -2.72 -6.33
N ASP A 196 6.10 -2.18 -7.00
CA ASP A 196 4.73 -2.70 -6.87
C ASP A 196 4.61 -4.13 -7.41
N ILE A 197 5.25 -4.43 -8.56
CA ILE A 197 5.27 -5.79 -9.13
C ILE A 197 5.99 -6.75 -8.18
N ALA A 198 7.16 -6.36 -7.66
CA ALA A 198 7.93 -7.15 -6.71
C ALA A 198 7.16 -7.39 -5.39
N THR A 199 6.42 -6.39 -4.91
CA THR A 199 5.54 -6.56 -3.73
C THR A 199 4.53 -7.67 -3.97
N VAL A 200 3.84 -7.70 -5.12
CA VAL A 200 2.90 -8.78 -5.45
C VAL A 200 3.61 -10.14 -5.48
N VAL A 201 4.77 -10.21 -6.13
CA VAL A 201 5.49 -11.49 -6.34
C VAL A 201 6.10 -12.00 -5.04
N ALA A 202 6.85 -11.16 -4.34
CA ALA A 202 7.60 -11.55 -3.14
C ALA A 202 6.70 -11.77 -1.93
N HIS A 203 5.80 -10.82 -1.63
CA HIS A 203 4.93 -10.91 -0.46
C HIS A 203 4.02 -12.15 -0.48
N HIS A 204 3.63 -12.59 -1.68
CA HIS A 204 2.76 -13.76 -1.84
C HIS A 204 3.50 -15.01 -2.31
N GLU A 205 4.84 -14.97 -2.34
CA GLU A 205 5.69 -16.10 -2.75
C GLU A 205 5.19 -16.74 -4.07
N LEU A 206 4.87 -15.88 -5.05
CA LEU A 206 4.34 -16.37 -6.33
C LEU A 206 5.35 -17.27 -7.03
N ALA A 207 4.88 -18.41 -7.52
CA ALA A 207 5.69 -19.31 -8.32
C ALA A 207 6.23 -18.60 -9.58
N PRO A 208 7.41 -19.02 -10.10
CA PRO A 208 8.06 -18.33 -11.22
C PRO A 208 7.18 -18.17 -12.47
N ASP A 209 6.31 -19.12 -12.76
CA ASP A 209 5.37 -19.05 -13.87
C ASP A 209 4.29 -17.98 -13.66
N ARG A 210 3.83 -17.79 -12.41
CA ARG A 210 2.87 -16.72 -12.06
C ARG A 210 3.51 -15.33 -12.11
N ALA A 211 4.74 -15.22 -11.61
CA ALA A 211 5.53 -14.00 -11.71
C ALA A 211 5.78 -13.61 -13.18
N ALA A 212 6.18 -14.58 -14.02
CA ALA A 212 6.36 -14.36 -15.45
C ALA A 212 5.05 -13.97 -16.15
N TYR A 213 3.91 -14.59 -15.76
CA TYR A 213 2.61 -14.23 -16.30
C TYR A 213 2.26 -12.76 -15.99
N LEU A 214 2.35 -12.36 -14.72
CA LEU A 214 2.09 -10.98 -14.31
C LEU A 214 2.99 -9.98 -15.06
N LEU A 215 4.28 -10.31 -15.18
CA LEU A 215 5.24 -9.48 -15.88
C LEU A 215 4.88 -9.34 -17.38
N ASN A 216 4.48 -10.44 -18.03
CA ASN A 216 4.01 -10.41 -19.43
C ASN A 216 2.71 -9.61 -19.58
N ALA A 217 1.75 -9.75 -18.67
CA ALA A 217 0.52 -8.98 -18.69
C ALA A 217 0.78 -7.47 -18.50
N TYR A 218 1.74 -7.12 -17.61
CA TYR A 218 2.11 -5.72 -17.38
C TYR A 218 2.85 -5.10 -18.58
N PHE A 219 3.73 -5.83 -19.26
CA PHE A 219 4.53 -5.35 -20.40
C PHE A 219 3.97 -5.77 -21.77
N ASP A 220 2.67 -6.08 -21.87
CA ASP A 220 1.97 -6.41 -23.12
C ASP A 220 2.64 -7.54 -23.94
N GLY A 221 3.13 -8.57 -23.25
CA GLY A 221 3.79 -9.74 -23.82
C GLY A 221 5.31 -9.66 -23.92
N ASP A 222 5.93 -8.54 -23.51
CA ASP A 222 7.39 -8.34 -23.55
C ASP A 222 8.03 -8.48 -22.15
N GLY A 223 7.42 -9.25 -21.27
CA GLY A 223 7.83 -9.38 -19.86
C GLY A 223 9.16 -10.12 -19.67
N GLU A 224 9.49 -11.10 -20.50
CA GLU A 224 10.70 -11.94 -20.34
C GLU A 224 11.98 -11.11 -20.23
N ARG A 225 12.11 -10.05 -21.02
CA ARG A 225 13.28 -9.14 -20.99
C ARG A 225 13.49 -8.43 -19.67
N TRP A 226 12.49 -8.41 -18.81
CA TRP A 226 12.48 -7.71 -17.53
C TRP A 226 12.66 -8.63 -16.32
N SER A 227 12.83 -9.94 -16.54
CA SER A 227 12.93 -10.95 -15.48
C SER A 227 14.08 -10.68 -14.50
N ASP A 228 15.26 -10.27 -15.01
CA ASP A 228 16.41 -9.93 -14.16
C ASP A 228 16.16 -8.68 -13.31
N GLN A 229 15.42 -7.69 -13.84
CA GLN A 229 15.07 -6.50 -13.07
C GLN A 229 14.06 -6.83 -11.97
N LEU A 230 13.05 -7.65 -12.29
CA LEU A 230 12.11 -8.15 -11.28
C LEU A 230 12.83 -8.93 -10.18
N SER A 231 13.76 -9.83 -10.53
CA SER A 231 14.52 -10.59 -9.54
C SER A 231 15.28 -9.68 -8.57
N ARG A 232 15.99 -8.69 -9.08
CA ARG A 232 16.69 -7.71 -8.22
C ARG A 232 15.73 -6.92 -7.34
N GLN A 233 14.57 -6.52 -7.88
CA GLN A 233 13.59 -5.76 -7.13
C GLN A 233 12.90 -6.62 -6.06
N THR A 234 12.72 -7.91 -6.31
CA THR A 234 12.21 -8.88 -5.33
C THR A 234 13.17 -9.04 -4.16
N GLU A 235 14.49 -9.22 -4.43
CA GLU A 235 15.50 -9.28 -3.37
C GLU A 235 15.58 -7.98 -2.53
N PHE A 236 15.40 -6.84 -3.19
CA PHE A 236 15.32 -5.54 -2.51
C PHE A 236 14.08 -5.45 -1.61
N TYR A 237 12.91 -5.83 -2.13
CA TYR A 237 11.66 -5.86 -1.37
C TYR A 237 11.79 -6.78 -0.15
N ASP A 238 12.29 -8.00 -0.32
CA ASP A 238 12.48 -8.97 0.76
C ASP A 238 13.37 -8.42 1.88
N ALA A 239 14.47 -7.75 1.50
CA ALA A 239 15.37 -7.14 2.48
C ALA A 239 14.69 -5.99 3.25
N LEU A 240 13.94 -5.14 2.56
CA LEU A 240 13.22 -4.02 3.17
C LEU A 240 12.07 -4.51 4.05
N TYR A 241 11.29 -5.49 3.57
CA TYR A 241 10.19 -6.09 4.29
C TYR A 241 10.65 -6.78 5.58
N TRP A 242 11.77 -7.53 5.50
CA TRP A 242 12.36 -8.16 6.66
C TRP A 242 12.76 -7.15 7.74
N LEU A 243 13.39 -6.03 7.36
CA LEU A 243 13.75 -4.96 8.30
C LEU A 243 12.50 -4.31 8.93
N TRP A 244 11.47 -4.07 8.13
CA TRP A 244 10.21 -3.51 8.61
C TRP A 244 9.51 -4.44 9.60
N GLU A 245 9.41 -5.74 9.28
CA GLU A 245 8.79 -6.74 10.14
C GLU A 245 9.56 -6.92 11.46
N ALA A 246 10.88 -7.04 11.38
CA ALA A 246 11.75 -7.17 12.55
C ALA A 246 11.67 -5.93 13.47
N ALA A 247 11.54 -4.73 12.90
CA ALA A 247 11.40 -3.49 13.66
C ALA A 247 10.05 -3.36 14.40
N ARG A 248 9.04 -4.15 14.02
CA ARG A 248 7.70 -4.18 14.63
C ARG A 248 7.53 -5.28 15.67
N SER A 249 8.45 -6.24 15.71
CA SER A 249 8.40 -7.33 16.68
C SER A 249 8.50 -6.76 18.09
N PRO A 250 7.57 -7.07 19.01
CA PRO A 250 7.65 -6.60 20.38
C PRO A 250 8.92 -7.16 21.03
N THR A 251 9.67 -6.30 21.71
CA THR A 251 10.79 -6.73 22.54
C THR A 251 10.28 -7.76 23.56
N VAL A 252 10.77 -8.99 23.49
CA VAL A 252 10.47 -10.01 24.49
C VAL A 252 11.17 -9.59 25.78
N THR A 253 10.42 -8.93 26.68
CA THR A 253 10.85 -8.57 28.05
C THR A 253 10.62 -9.72 29.01
#